data_f42d4eca05bbc602680d1176d3782c57
#
_entry.id   f42d4eca05bbc602680d1176d3782c57
#
_cell.length_a   1.000
_cell.length_b   1.000
_cell.length_c   1.000
_cell.angle_alpha   90.00
_cell.angle_beta   90.00
_cell.angle_gamma   90.00
#
_symmetry.space_group_name_H-M   'P 1'
#
loop_
_entity.id
_entity.type
_entity.pdbx_description
1 polymer ?
#
loop_
_entity_poly.entity_id
_entity_poly.type
_entity_poly.pdbx_seq_one_letter_code
_entity_poly.pdbx_strand_id
1 'polypeptide(L)'
;MTIPYADVSQTRGNGIVAFIDEKGNVVAKEAFASIFGKEKRGIGVGVLSDHYDALGWMSMSGQTYYLHGKDQNVYLTQMDADTLQAQLDELYFLVIDSYDVSSLGKENIKAIEKWVKNGGWLLIGTGERGKDTLGGFDSAFMEVSCKSVSKVGEENEVSK
;
A
#
# COMPACT_ATOMS: atom_id res chain seq x y z
N MET A 1 11.60 11.88 -9.35
CA MET A 1 12.67 12.04 -8.33
C MET A 1 12.07 11.65 -6.99
N THR A 2 12.54 10.57 -6.40
CA THR A 2 12.06 10.10 -5.08
C THR A 2 12.99 10.69 -4.03
N ILE A 3 12.44 11.38 -3.04
CA ILE A 3 13.21 11.92 -1.93
C ILE A 3 13.29 10.84 -0.85
N PRO A 4 14.50 10.40 -0.44
CA PRO A 4 14.62 9.38 0.61
C PRO A 4 13.97 9.85 1.91
N TYR A 5 13.25 8.96 2.56
CA TYR A 5 12.51 9.21 3.80
C TYR A 5 13.36 9.84 4.93
N ALA A 6 14.65 9.49 4.99
CA ALA A 6 15.56 10.01 6.01
C ALA A 6 15.71 11.53 5.98
N ASP A 7 15.61 12.16 4.83
CA ASP A 7 15.83 13.60 4.67
C ASP A 7 14.58 14.43 5.03
N VAL A 8 13.40 13.81 4.97
CA VAL A 8 12.12 14.48 5.27
C VAL A 8 11.82 14.45 6.78
N SER A 9 12.42 13.54 7.53
CA SER A 9 12.11 13.29 8.94
C SER A 9 12.51 14.41 9.90
N GLN A 10 13.26 15.40 9.45
CA GLN A 10 13.77 16.50 10.28
C GLN A 10 12.91 17.76 10.27
N THR A 11 11.99 17.88 9.33
CA THR A 11 11.12 19.04 9.22
C THR A 11 9.79 18.82 9.95
N ARG A 12 9.57 19.53 11.04
CA ARG A 12 8.23 19.65 11.63
C ARG A 12 7.37 20.45 10.67
N GLY A 13 6.42 19.80 10.01
CA GLY A 13 5.43 20.48 9.17
C GLY A 13 5.65 20.27 7.66
N ASN A 14 5.23 21.22 6.87
CA ASN A 14 5.27 21.17 5.43
C ASN A 14 6.70 21.28 4.90
N GLY A 15 7.11 20.29 4.10
CA GLY A 15 8.34 20.36 3.33
C GLY A 15 8.12 21.09 2.00
N ILE A 16 9.20 21.61 1.43
CA ILE A 16 9.19 22.20 0.10
C ILE A 16 10.27 21.52 -0.74
N VAL A 17 9.89 20.99 -1.90
CA VAL A 17 10.83 20.58 -2.93
C VAL A 17 10.99 21.74 -3.90
N ALA A 18 12.22 22.18 -4.13
CA ALA A 18 12.52 23.19 -5.11
C ALA A 18 13.47 22.64 -6.18
N PHE A 19 13.18 22.91 -7.43
CA PHE A 19 14.08 22.68 -8.55
C PHE A 19 14.84 23.98 -8.80
N ILE A 20 16.16 23.88 -8.79
CA ILE A 20 17.05 25.05 -8.93
C ILE A 20 17.84 24.85 -10.22
N ASP A 21 17.94 25.88 -11.05
CA ASP A 21 18.76 25.88 -12.25
C ASP A 21 20.26 25.99 -11.93
N GLU A 22 21.10 25.86 -12.96
CA GLU A 22 22.55 25.96 -12.82
C GLU A 22 23.02 27.36 -12.33
N LYS A 23 22.15 28.37 -12.40
CA LYS A 23 22.41 29.75 -11.95
C LYS A 23 21.91 30.01 -10.53
N GLY A 24 21.30 29.00 -9.89
CA GLY A 24 20.76 29.11 -8.54
C GLY A 24 19.34 29.67 -8.45
N ASN A 25 18.63 29.84 -9.57
CA ASN A 25 17.24 30.31 -9.55
C ASN A 25 16.27 29.15 -9.31
N VAL A 26 15.23 29.39 -8.54
CA VAL A 26 14.14 28.43 -8.34
C VAL A 26 13.25 28.41 -9.58
N VAL A 27 13.29 27.31 -10.32
CA VAL A 27 12.50 27.11 -11.55
C VAL A 27 11.10 26.61 -11.23
N ALA A 28 10.97 25.73 -10.23
CA ALA A 28 9.70 25.23 -9.73
C ALA A 28 9.84 24.90 -8.26
N LYS A 29 8.74 25.02 -7.51
CA LYS A 29 8.66 24.58 -6.13
C LYS A 29 7.30 23.96 -5.86
N GLU A 30 7.28 22.91 -5.07
CA GLU A 30 6.07 22.25 -4.60
C GLU A 30 6.15 22.07 -3.10
N ALA A 31 5.05 22.39 -2.41
CA ALA A 31 4.94 22.15 -0.98
C ALA A 31 4.29 20.78 -0.75
N PHE A 32 4.86 19.98 0.13
CA PHE A 32 4.26 18.71 0.53
C PHE A 32 4.08 18.67 2.05
N ALA A 33 2.98 18.08 2.48
CA ALA A 33 2.78 17.79 3.88
C ALA A 33 3.59 16.53 4.22
N SER A 34 4.51 16.63 5.19
CA SER A 34 5.15 15.44 5.73
C SER A 34 4.10 14.64 6.50
N ILE A 35 3.67 13.53 5.93
CA ILE A 35 2.72 12.61 6.58
C ILE A 35 3.42 11.88 7.74
N PHE A 36 4.75 11.85 7.74
CA PHE A 36 5.57 11.11 8.70
C PHE A 36 6.48 12.05 9.51
N GLY A 37 5.89 12.83 10.42
CA GLY A 37 6.69 13.51 11.44
C GLY A 37 7.30 12.49 12.41
N LYS A 38 8.50 12.78 12.96
CA LYS A 38 9.22 11.92 13.93
C LYS A 38 8.38 11.47 15.14
N GLU A 39 7.27 12.12 15.41
CA GLU A 39 6.38 11.84 16.55
C GLU A 39 5.25 10.88 16.19
N LYS A 40 4.98 10.63 14.90
CA LYS A 40 3.94 9.69 14.46
C LYS A 40 4.59 8.38 14.05
N ARG A 41 4.93 7.56 15.02
CA ARG A 41 5.20 6.14 14.79
C ARG A 41 3.90 5.53 14.29
N GLY A 42 3.93 5.02 13.07
CA GLY A 42 2.76 4.43 12.47
C GLY A 42 3.12 3.34 11.49
N ILE A 43 2.14 2.55 11.18
CA ILE A 43 2.23 1.44 10.25
C ILE A 43 1.75 1.93 8.90
N GLY A 44 2.64 1.99 7.93
CA GLY A 44 2.29 2.27 6.53
C GLY A 44 1.64 1.05 5.90
N VAL A 45 0.44 1.22 5.36
CA VAL A 45 -0.31 0.20 4.62
C VAL A 45 -0.61 0.73 3.23
N GLY A 46 0.00 0.12 2.22
CA GLY A 46 -0.35 0.36 0.84
C GLY A 46 -1.62 -0.41 0.46
N VAL A 47 -2.47 0.16 -0.34
CA VAL A 47 -3.73 -0.45 -0.77
C VAL A 47 -3.87 -0.36 -2.28
N LEU A 48 -3.99 -1.51 -2.92
CA LEU A 48 -4.41 -1.68 -4.30
C LEU A 48 -5.85 -2.20 -4.28
N SER A 49 -6.81 -1.33 -4.52
CA SER A 49 -8.23 -1.70 -4.53
C SER A 49 -9.03 -0.74 -5.38
N ASP A 50 -10.01 -1.27 -6.11
CA ASP A 50 -11.03 -0.47 -6.80
C ASP A 50 -12.05 0.11 -5.79
N HIS A 51 -12.01 -0.33 -4.54
CA HIS A 51 -12.90 0.08 -3.44
C HIS A 51 -12.12 0.63 -2.25
N TYR A 52 -11.11 1.45 -2.50
CA TYR A 52 -10.23 2.01 -1.47
C TYR A 52 -10.98 2.62 -0.28
N ASP A 53 -12.04 3.37 -0.55
CA ASP A 53 -12.84 4.04 0.50
C ASP A 53 -13.48 3.05 1.48
N ALA A 54 -13.78 1.82 1.04
CA ALA A 54 -14.33 0.79 1.91
C ALA A 54 -13.35 0.33 2.99
N LEU A 55 -12.05 0.55 2.78
CA LEU A 55 -10.99 0.21 3.74
C LEU A 55 -10.61 1.38 4.66
N GLY A 56 -11.21 2.55 4.46
CA GLY A 56 -10.91 3.76 5.23
C GLY A 56 -11.08 3.60 6.74
N TRP A 57 -11.91 2.67 7.20
CA TRP A 57 -12.08 2.34 8.62
C TRP A 57 -10.78 1.91 9.31
N MET A 58 -9.81 1.36 8.58
CA MET A 58 -8.51 0.91 9.12
C MET A 58 -7.64 2.08 9.59
N SER A 59 -7.84 3.28 9.03
CA SER A 59 -7.08 4.49 9.38
C SER A 59 -7.91 5.55 10.10
N MET A 60 -9.05 5.17 10.67
CA MET A 60 -9.92 6.12 11.38
C MET A 60 -9.16 6.80 12.52
N SER A 61 -9.32 8.12 12.61
CA SER A 61 -8.73 8.95 13.66
C SER A 61 -9.10 8.41 15.04
N GLY A 62 -8.10 8.18 15.88
CA GLY A 62 -8.28 7.67 17.23
C GLY A 62 -8.20 6.14 17.35
N GLN A 63 -8.07 5.40 16.24
CA GLN A 63 -7.75 3.98 16.31
C GLN A 63 -6.23 3.80 16.39
N THR A 64 -5.80 3.09 17.42
CA THR A 64 -4.42 2.65 17.57
C THR A 64 -4.38 1.12 17.58
N TYR A 65 -3.34 0.59 17.00
CA TYR A 65 -3.10 -0.85 16.96
C TYR A 65 -1.88 -1.18 17.82
N TYR A 66 -2.03 -2.17 18.68
CA TYR A 66 -0.94 -2.61 19.54
C TYR A 66 -0.01 -3.54 18.77
N LEU A 67 1.14 -3.02 18.35
CA LEU A 67 2.14 -3.77 17.60
C LEU A 67 3.52 -3.61 18.27
N HIS A 68 4.25 -4.71 18.41
CA HIS A 68 5.58 -4.73 19.04
C HIS A 68 5.63 -4.04 20.40
N GLY A 69 4.58 -4.20 21.23
CA GLY A 69 4.54 -3.63 22.56
C GLY A 69 4.23 -2.14 22.63
N LYS A 70 3.72 -1.53 21.55
CA LYS A 70 3.41 -0.10 21.47
C LYS A 70 2.13 0.15 20.69
N ASP A 71 1.41 1.19 21.09
CA ASP A 71 0.30 1.71 20.32
C ASP A 71 0.84 2.42 19.06
N GLN A 72 0.29 2.07 17.90
CA GLN A 72 0.67 2.64 16.62
C GLN A 72 -0.55 3.04 15.80
N ASN A 73 -0.44 4.16 15.10
CA ASN A 73 -1.44 4.56 14.13
C ASN A 73 -1.23 3.80 12.82
N VAL A 74 -2.31 3.53 12.09
CA VAL A 74 -2.27 2.99 10.74
C VAL A 74 -2.50 4.12 9.74
N TYR A 75 -1.66 4.17 8.72
CA TYR A 75 -1.78 5.11 7.61
C TYR A 75 -2.00 4.32 6.33
N LEU A 76 -3.18 4.51 5.74
CA LEU A 76 -3.49 3.93 4.44
C LEU A 76 -3.01 4.86 3.32
N THR A 77 -2.41 4.28 2.31
CA THR A 77 -2.02 4.97 1.08
C THR A 77 -2.57 4.19 -0.10
N GLN A 78 -3.41 4.83 -0.91
CA GLN A 78 -3.84 4.25 -2.17
C GLN A 78 -2.63 4.17 -3.10
N MET A 79 -2.42 2.98 -3.66
CA MET A 79 -1.33 2.68 -4.57
C MET A 79 -1.84 2.54 -5.99
N ASP A 80 -0.99 2.80 -6.95
CA ASP A 80 -1.18 2.55 -8.36
C ASP A 80 0.10 2.02 -9.01
N ALA A 81 0.04 1.69 -10.30
CA ALA A 81 1.19 1.16 -11.01
C ALA A 81 2.38 2.12 -11.08
N ASP A 82 2.13 3.42 -11.06
CA ASP A 82 3.18 4.45 -11.23
C ASP A 82 3.94 4.70 -9.92
N THR A 83 3.25 4.61 -8.79
CA THR A 83 3.80 4.93 -7.46
C THR A 83 4.32 3.71 -6.71
N LEU A 84 3.87 2.51 -7.08
CA LEU A 84 4.09 1.27 -6.34
C LEU A 84 5.56 1.04 -5.98
N GLN A 85 6.45 0.99 -6.98
CA GLN A 85 7.87 0.63 -6.74
C GLN A 85 8.59 1.63 -5.85
N ALA A 86 8.23 2.91 -5.94
CA ALA A 86 8.86 3.96 -5.15
C ALA A 86 8.47 3.92 -3.67
N GLN A 87 7.34 3.29 -3.35
CA GLN A 87 6.76 3.33 -2.01
C GLN A 87 6.80 1.98 -1.27
N LEU A 88 7.02 0.85 -1.98
CA LEU A 88 7.01 -0.48 -1.38
C LEU A 88 7.92 -0.62 -0.16
N ASP A 89 9.13 -0.05 -0.21
CA ASP A 89 10.10 -0.17 0.87
C ASP A 89 9.71 0.61 2.14
N GLU A 90 8.72 1.50 2.03
CA GLU A 90 8.21 2.28 3.15
C GLU A 90 7.00 1.61 3.84
N LEU A 91 6.47 0.54 3.25
CA LEU A 91 5.30 -0.14 3.74
C LEU A 91 5.65 -1.27 4.70
N TYR A 92 4.78 -1.46 5.69
CA TYR A 92 4.72 -2.68 6.49
C TYR A 92 3.83 -3.73 5.82
N PHE A 93 2.69 -3.27 5.28
CA PHE A 93 1.70 -4.13 4.65
C PHE A 93 1.34 -3.58 3.28
N LEU A 94 1.13 -4.48 2.34
CA LEU A 94 0.44 -4.22 1.09
C LEU A 94 -0.85 -5.02 1.09
N VAL A 95 -1.97 -4.33 0.96
CA VAL A 95 -3.30 -4.93 0.81
C VAL A 95 -3.70 -4.86 -0.65
N ILE A 96 -4.03 -5.99 -1.23
CA ILE A 96 -4.63 -6.09 -2.56
C ILE A 96 -6.04 -6.63 -2.35
N ASP A 97 -7.05 -5.82 -2.62
CA ASP A 97 -8.45 -6.19 -2.41
C ASP A 97 -9.26 -6.03 -3.70
N SER A 98 -9.77 -7.15 -4.21
CA SER A 98 -10.63 -7.20 -5.39
C SER A 98 -10.07 -6.40 -6.59
N TYR A 99 -8.76 -6.47 -6.81
CA TYR A 99 -8.01 -5.69 -7.79
C TYR A 99 -7.48 -6.58 -8.92
N ASP A 100 -7.47 -6.07 -10.15
CA ASP A 100 -6.82 -6.76 -11.28
C ASP A 100 -5.31 -6.56 -11.23
N VAL A 101 -4.61 -7.54 -10.65
CA VAL A 101 -3.15 -7.50 -10.50
C VAL A 101 -2.43 -7.48 -11.85
N SER A 102 -3.02 -8.04 -12.90
CA SER A 102 -2.40 -8.05 -14.23
C SER A 102 -2.24 -6.64 -14.81
N SER A 103 -3.10 -5.69 -14.38
CA SER A 103 -3.04 -4.29 -14.79
C SER A 103 -1.81 -3.54 -14.28
N LEU A 104 -1.16 -4.03 -13.23
CA LEU A 104 0.07 -3.42 -12.69
C LEU A 104 1.27 -3.54 -13.63
N GLY A 105 1.25 -4.49 -14.57
CA GLY A 105 2.38 -4.81 -15.41
C GLY A 105 3.44 -5.68 -14.70
N LYS A 106 4.22 -6.40 -15.50
CA LYS A 106 5.14 -7.44 -15.02
C LYS A 106 6.22 -6.93 -14.05
N GLU A 107 6.70 -5.73 -14.25
CA GLU A 107 7.77 -5.15 -13.42
C GLU A 107 7.26 -4.87 -11.99
N ASN A 108 6.05 -4.32 -11.87
CA ASN A 108 5.43 -4.07 -10.57
C ASN A 108 5.08 -5.36 -9.84
N ILE A 109 4.58 -6.37 -10.54
CA ILE A 109 4.31 -7.68 -9.96
C ILE A 109 5.59 -8.29 -9.39
N LYS A 110 6.69 -8.30 -10.16
CA LYS A 110 8.00 -8.78 -9.69
C LYS A 110 8.53 -7.96 -8.51
N ALA A 111 8.27 -6.65 -8.48
CA ALA A 111 8.66 -5.81 -7.36
C ALA A 111 7.92 -6.22 -6.08
N ILE A 112 6.61 -6.49 -6.16
CA ILE A 112 5.82 -7.02 -5.04
C ILE A 112 6.37 -8.37 -4.57
N GLU A 113 6.59 -9.30 -5.49
CA GLU A 113 7.11 -10.64 -5.17
C GLU A 113 8.48 -10.57 -4.48
N LYS A 114 9.37 -9.71 -4.97
CA LYS A 114 10.68 -9.46 -4.37
C LYS A 114 10.56 -8.85 -2.98
N TRP A 115 9.67 -7.86 -2.84
CA TRP A 115 9.44 -7.19 -1.56
C TRP A 115 8.91 -8.16 -0.50
N VAL A 116 7.96 -9.05 -0.86
CA VAL A 116 7.48 -10.11 0.05
C VAL A 116 8.60 -11.09 0.42
N LYS A 117 9.42 -11.52 -0.54
CA LYS A 117 10.59 -12.39 -0.27
C LYS A 117 11.61 -11.74 0.67
N ASN A 118 11.66 -10.41 0.71
CA ASN A 118 12.51 -9.64 1.61
C ASN A 118 11.84 -9.34 2.97
N GLY A 119 10.66 -9.88 3.23
CA GLY A 119 9.97 -9.78 4.53
C GLY A 119 8.78 -8.82 4.57
N GLY A 120 8.36 -8.28 3.44
CA GLY A 120 7.12 -7.52 3.33
C GLY A 120 5.87 -8.39 3.55
N TRP A 121 4.81 -7.81 4.08
CA TRP A 121 3.56 -8.51 4.37
C TRP A 121 2.51 -8.19 3.32
N LEU A 122 2.08 -9.21 2.59
CA LEU A 122 1.05 -9.12 1.56
C LEU A 122 -0.26 -9.74 2.05
N LEU A 123 -1.33 -8.96 2.06
CA LEU A 123 -2.70 -9.42 2.32
C LEU A 123 -3.49 -9.35 1.02
N ILE A 124 -4.16 -10.45 0.69
CA ILE A 124 -4.96 -10.52 -0.54
C ILE A 124 -6.40 -10.85 -0.19
N GLY A 125 -7.29 -9.90 -0.52
CA GLY A 125 -8.74 -10.08 -0.51
C GLY A 125 -9.22 -10.32 -1.94
N THR A 126 -9.72 -11.49 -2.22
CA THR A 126 -10.08 -11.87 -3.59
C THR A 126 -11.50 -11.45 -3.98
N GLY A 127 -12.43 -11.53 -3.03
CA GLY A 127 -13.84 -11.25 -3.29
C GLY A 127 -14.37 -11.98 -4.54
N GLU A 128 -15.19 -11.27 -5.31
CA GLU A 128 -15.72 -11.77 -6.58
C GLU A 128 -14.65 -11.81 -7.71
N ARG A 129 -13.54 -11.10 -7.56
CA ARG A 129 -12.47 -10.97 -8.55
C ARG A 129 -11.27 -11.89 -8.29
N GLY A 130 -11.48 -12.99 -7.59
CA GLY A 130 -10.39 -13.90 -7.18
C GLY A 130 -9.50 -14.37 -8.31
N LYS A 131 -10.00 -14.54 -9.53
CA LYS A 131 -9.18 -14.90 -10.69
C LYS A 131 -8.25 -13.78 -11.13
N ASP A 132 -8.76 -12.56 -11.18
CA ASP A 132 -8.00 -11.38 -11.61
C ASP A 132 -6.95 -11.01 -10.55
N THR A 133 -7.33 -11.11 -9.27
CA THR A 133 -6.46 -10.77 -8.15
C THR A 133 -5.31 -11.76 -7.98
N LEU A 134 -5.57 -13.06 -8.11
CA LEU A 134 -4.53 -14.09 -7.94
C LEU A 134 -3.78 -14.40 -9.26
N GLY A 135 -4.46 -14.27 -10.39
CA GLY A 135 -3.94 -14.68 -11.70
C GLY A 135 -2.78 -13.84 -12.24
N GLY A 136 -2.53 -12.68 -11.65
CA GLY A 136 -1.41 -11.82 -12.05
C GLY A 136 -0.06 -12.29 -11.51
N PHE A 137 -0.04 -13.04 -10.42
CA PHE A 137 1.19 -13.52 -9.78
C PHE A 137 1.75 -14.80 -10.43
N ASP A 138 3.06 -14.99 -10.32
CA ASP A 138 3.71 -16.22 -10.73
C ASP A 138 3.21 -17.40 -9.86
N SER A 139 2.93 -18.54 -10.50
CA SER A 139 2.51 -19.76 -9.80
C SER A 139 3.55 -20.30 -8.82
N ALA A 140 4.83 -19.98 -9.02
CA ALA A 140 5.90 -20.32 -8.08
C ALA A 140 5.90 -19.39 -6.84
N PHE A 141 5.31 -18.21 -6.94
CA PHE A 141 5.14 -17.28 -5.83
C PHE A 141 3.82 -17.54 -5.08
N MET A 142 2.75 -17.78 -5.85
CA MET A 142 1.41 -17.97 -5.30
C MET A 142 0.96 -19.41 -5.52
N GLU A 143 1.05 -20.26 -4.49
CA GLU A 143 0.64 -21.66 -4.54
C GLU A 143 -0.88 -21.86 -4.59
N VAL A 144 -1.64 -20.76 -4.44
CA VAL A 144 -3.11 -20.74 -4.42
C VAL A 144 -3.65 -20.19 -5.72
N SER A 145 -4.69 -20.82 -6.26
CA SER A 145 -5.41 -20.32 -7.43
C SER A 145 -6.91 -20.33 -7.20
N CYS A 146 -7.60 -19.32 -7.74
CA CYS A 146 -9.06 -19.27 -7.73
C CYS A 146 -9.63 -20.08 -8.90
N LYS A 147 -10.32 -21.18 -8.61
CA LYS A 147 -10.98 -22.01 -9.63
C LYS A 147 -12.33 -21.46 -10.06
N SER A 148 -13.14 -21.05 -9.08
CA SER A 148 -14.48 -20.50 -9.30
C SER A 148 -14.89 -19.60 -8.15
N VAL A 149 -15.80 -18.69 -8.43
CA VAL A 149 -16.49 -17.84 -7.44
C VAL A 149 -17.98 -18.17 -7.51
N SER A 150 -18.61 -18.41 -6.36
CA SER A 150 -20.05 -18.62 -6.24
C SER A 150 -20.63 -17.67 -5.20
N LYS A 151 -21.85 -17.20 -5.44
CA LYS A 151 -22.60 -16.45 -4.42
C LYS A 151 -23.12 -17.44 -3.38
N VAL A 152 -22.91 -17.15 -2.12
CA VAL A 152 -23.54 -17.87 -1.01
C VAL A 152 -24.99 -17.42 -0.99
N GLY A 153 -25.95 -18.35 -1.19
CA GLY A 153 -27.36 -18.05 -1.08
C GLY A 153 -27.73 -17.65 0.37
N GLU A 154 -28.79 -16.86 0.50
CA GLU A 154 -29.29 -16.38 1.79
C GLU A 154 -29.71 -17.51 2.78
N GLU A 155 -29.77 -18.76 2.34
CA GLU A 155 -30.20 -19.92 3.14
C GLU A 155 -29.10 -20.68 3.85
N ASN A 156 -27.82 -20.28 3.72
CA ASN A 156 -26.75 -20.89 4.52
C ASN A 156 -26.67 -20.20 5.89
N GLU A 157 -27.64 -20.45 6.76
CA GLU A 157 -27.41 -20.29 8.19
C GLU A 157 -26.22 -21.17 8.57
N VAL A 158 -25.14 -20.52 9.00
CA VAL A 158 -24.02 -21.21 9.64
C VAL A 158 -24.60 -21.82 10.92
N SER A 159 -24.96 -23.09 10.85
CA SER A 159 -25.35 -23.85 12.05
C SER A 159 -24.17 -23.81 13.03
N LYS A 160 -24.43 -23.20 14.16
CA LYS A 160 -23.51 -23.11 15.30
C LYS A 160 -23.21 -24.50 15.86
#